data_5270d623358dad85424fa31652a69411
#
_entry.id   5270d623358dad85424fa31652a69411
#
_cell.length_a   1.000
_cell.length_b   1.000
_cell.length_c   1.000
_cell.angle_alpha   90.00
_cell.angle_beta   90.00
_cell.angle_gamma   90.00
#
_symmetry.space_group_name_H-M   'P 1'
#
loop_
_entity.id
_entity.type
_entity.pdbx_description
1 polymer ?
#
loop_
_entity_poly.entity_id
_entity_poly.type
_entity_poly.pdbx_seq_one_letter_code
_entity_poly.pdbx_strand_id
1 'polypeptide(L)'
;HEAGAIEFGGHKVLTIPGYEGKMHAEDLENYIQVFYENESYEHTVFPGAVYVSLSTEYGTLYTKAELAAIHAVCQKREIPLFVDGARLAYALAADECDITLPELAQLCDVFYIGGTKCGALCGEAVVFCGMHAPAHPIPRIKQHGALLAKGRLTGVQFEALFTDGLYFEIGRQAIETAQALRRVLHERGYQFFLETPTNQQFVILPNEDMARIREHAAIEYWEKYDET
;
A
#
# COMPACT_ATOMS: atom_id res chain seq x y z
N HIS A 1 -9.05 0.27 -6.46
CA HIS A 1 -9.90 1.31 -6.65
C HIS A 1 -9.36 2.52 -7.44
N GLU A 2 -8.47 3.35 -7.01
CA GLU A 2 -7.76 4.42 -7.74
C GLU A 2 -8.51 5.02 -8.97
N ALA A 3 -9.81 5.29 -8.80
CA ALA A 3 -10.70 5.82 -9.83
C ALA A 3 -10.69 5.04 -11.16
N GLY A 4 -10.46 3.72 -11.12
CA GLY A 4 -10.39 2.89 -12.32
C GLY A 4 -9.10 3.08 -13.13
N ALA A 5 -8.01 3.53 -12.53
CA ALA A 5 -6.75 3.76 -13.25
C ALA A 5 -6.14 2.48 -13.84
N ILE A 6 -6.34 1.35 -13.18
CA ILE A 6 -5.88 0.03 -13.67
C ILE A 6 -6.70 -0.36 -14.90
N GLU A 7 -8.02 -0.22 -14.84
CA GLU A 7 -8.95 -0.53 -15.93
C GLU A 7 -8.73 0.41 -17.12
N PHE A 8 -8.43 1.68 -16.88
CA PHE A 8 -8.08 2.64 -17.93
C PHE A 8 -6.84 2.20 -18.72
N GLY A 9 -5.90 1.51 -18.06
CA GLY A 9 -4.73 0.90 -18.69
C GLY A 9 -5.03 -0.35 -19.54
N GLY A 10 -6.30 -0.76 -19.65
CA GLY A 10 -6.73 -1.95 -20.41
C GLY A 10 -6.63 -3.25 -19.60
N HIS A 11 -6.54 -3.16 -18.30
CA HIS A 11 -6.50 -4.30 -17.37
C HIS A 11 -7.83 -4.45 -16.63
N LYS A 12 -8.00 -5.54 -15.91
CA LYS A 12 -9.14 -5.77 -15.04
C LYS A 12 -8.63 -6.11 -13.64
N VAL A 13 -9.20 -5.46 -12.64
CA VAL A 13 -8.94 -5.84 -11.25
C VAL A 13 -9.71 -7.11 -10.92
N LEU A 14 -8.99 -8.14 -10.48
CA LEU A 14 -9.51 -9.40 -9.96
C LEU A 14 -9.33 -9.36 -8.44
N THR A 15 -10.44 -9.33 -7.71
CA THR A 15 -10.41 -9.19 -6.26
C THR A 15 -10.32 -10.53 -5.57
N ILE A 16 -9.45 -10.63 -4.56
CA ILE A 16 -9.37 -11.75 -3.63
C ILE A 16 -9.83 -11.24 -2.27
N PRO A 17 -10.78 -11.90 -1.58
CA PRO A 17 -11.17 -11.53 -0.23
C PRO A 17 -9.94 -11.50 0.70
N GLY A 18 -9.88 -10.49 1.56
CA GLY A 18 -8.81 -10.35 2.54
C GLY A 18 -9.34 -10.33 3.96
N TYR A 19 -8.48 -10.57 4.92
CA TYR A 19 -8.74 -10.40 6.33
C TYR A 19 -7.90 -9.25 6.88
N GLU A 20 -8.51 -8.31 7.58
CA GLU A 20 -7.85 -7.10 8.08
C GLU A 20 -7.07 -6.31 7.00
N GLY A 21 -7.59 -6.29 5.78
CA GLY A 21 -6.97 -5.63 4.63
C GLY A 21 -5.82 -6.42 3.98
N LYS A 22 -5.50 -7.62 4.46
CA LYS A 22 -4.44 -8.48 3.93
C LYS A 22 -5.01 -9.65 3.14
N MET A 23 -4.39 -9.95 2.00
CA MET A 23 -4.58 -11.17 1.25
C MET A 23 -3.63 -12.25 1.80
N HIS A 24 -4.11 -13.49 1.95
CA HIS A 24 -3.27 -14.61 2.34
C HIS A 24 -2.74 -15.38 1.12
N ALA A 25 -1.54 -15.94 1.24
CA ALA A 25 -0.92 -16.71 0.17
C ALA A 25 -1.75 -17.93 -0.26
N GLU A 26 -2.44 -18.55 0.68
CA GLU A 26 -3.34 -19.71 0.42
C GLU A 26 -4.54 -19.29 -0.44
N ASP A 27 -5.13 -18.12 -0.16
CA ASP A 27 -6.25 -17.59 -0.94
C ASP A 27 -5.83 -17.24 -2.37
N LEU A 28 -4.62 -16.67 -2.52
CA LEU A 28 -4.03 -16.40 -3.83
C LEU A 28 -3.78 -17.70 -4.61
N GLU A 29 -3.14 -18.69 -4.00
CA GLU A 29 -2.88 -19.99 -4.66
C GLU A 29 -4.18 -20.66 -5.08
N ASN A 30 -5.19 -20.70 -4.17
CA ASN A 30 -6.49 -21.27 -4.46
C ASN A 30 -7.22 -20.51 -5.59
N TYR A 31 -7.19 -19.17 -5.58
CA TYR A 31 -7.79 -18.37 -6.64
C TYR A 31 -7.20 -18.70 -8.01
N ILE A 32 -5.87 -18.77 -8.10
CA ILE A 32 -5.18 -19.10 -9.35
C ILE A 32 -5.46 -20.56 -9.77
N GLN A 33 -5.48 -21.47 -8.82
CA GLN A 33 -5.81 -22.88 -9.09
C GLN A 33 -7.23 -23.01 -9.68
N VAL A 34 -8.24 -22.45 -9.03
CA VAL A 34 -9.63 -22.46 -9.49
C VAL A 34 -9.77 -21.78 -10.86
N PHE A 35 -9.01 -20.72 -11.11
CA PHE A 35 -8.99 -20.08 -12.42
C PHE A 35 -8.59 -21.07 -13.53
N TYR A 36 -7.50 -21.83 -13.35
CA TYR A 36 -7.02 -22.79 -14.36
C TYR A 36 -7.79 -24.10 -14.40
N GLU A 37 -8.55 -24.47 -13.37
CA GLU A 37 -9.46 -25.60 -13.37
C GLU A 37 -10.75 -25.32 -14.16
N ASN A 38 -11.07 -24.07 -14.44
CA ASN A 38 -12.20 -23.71 -15.28
C ASN A 38 -11.91 -24.06 -16.75
N GLU A 39 -12.67 -24.95 -17.35
CA GLU A 39 -12.50 -25.34 -18.75
C GLU A 39 -12.57 -24.19 -19.76
N SER A 40 -13.18 -23.06 -19.36
CA SER A 40 -13.34 -21.84 -20.17
C SER A 40 -12.36 -20.74 -19.78
N TYR A 41 -11.28 -21.01 -19.04
CA TYR A 41 -10.35 -19.98 -18.56
C TYR A 41 -9.72 -19.15 -19.68
N GLU A 42 -9.52 -19.74 -20.87
CA GLU A 42 -8.97 -19.04 -22.05
C GLU A 42 -9.88 -17.91 -22.58
N HIS A 43 -11.16 -17.91 -22.20
CA HIS A 43 -12.11 -16.84 -22.56
C HIS A 43 -12.23 -15.76 -21.47
N THR A 44 -11.42 -15.81 -20.43
CA THR A 44 -11.46 -14.89 -19.29
C THR A 44 -10.18 -14.07 -19.17
N VAL A 45 -10.19 -13.09 -18.27
CA VAL A 45 -9.00 -12.26 -18.02
C VAL A 45 -8.02 -13.03 -17.15
N PHE A 46 -6.81 -13.21 -17.66
CA PHE A 46 -5.74 -13.93 -16.96
C PHE A 46 -5.19 -13.12 -15.77
N PRO A 47 -4.87 -13.78 -14.65
CA PRO A 47 -4.07 -13.16 -13.59
C PRO A 47 -2.68 -12.83 -14.13
N GLY A 48 -2.37 -11.53 -14.24
CA GLY A 48 -1.13 -11.06 -14.86
C GLY A 48 -0.17 -10.36 -13.89
N ALA A 49 -0.66 -9.98 -12.71
CA ALA A 49 0.14 -9.41 -11.63
C ALA A 49 -0.63 -9.54 -10.32
N VAL A 50 0.09 -9.63 -9.21
CA VAL A 50 -0.46 -9.53 -7.86
C VAL A 50 -0.12 -8.16 -7.29
N TYR A 51 -1.10 -7.52 -6.66
CA TYR A 51 -0.96 -6.18 -6.08
C TYR A 51 -1.36 -6.21 -4.61
N VAL A 52 -0.47 -5.76 -3.73
CA VAL A 52 -0.72 -5.59 -2.29
C VAL A 52 -0.20 -4.23 -1.84
N SER A 53 -0.76 -3.69 -0.75
CA SER A 53 -0.32 -2.42 -0.17
C SER A 53 0.46 -2.65 1.13
N LEU A 54 1.57 -1.92 1.32
CA LEU A 54 2.35 -1.88 2.55
C LEU A 54 2.56 -0.41 3.00
N SER A 55 1.91 0.03 4.08
CA SER A 55 0.84 -0.60 4.86
C SER A 55 -0.43 -0.79 4.02
N THR A 56 -1.32 -1.67 4.51
CA THR A 56 -2.62 -1.84 3.87
C THR A 56 -3.47 -0.57 4.02
N GLU A 57 -4.61 -0.53 3.33
CA GLU A 57 -5.56 0.60 3.45
C GLU A 57 -6.15 0.75 4.86
N TYR A 58 -6.18 -0.33 5.64
CA TYR A 58 -6.57 -0.30 7.05
C TYR A 58 -5.42 -0.01 8.01
N GLY A 59 -4.20 0.21 7.51
CA GLY A 59 -3.03 0.49 8.34
C GLY A 59 -2.37 -0.75 8.95
N THR A 60 -2.79 -1.94 8.59
CA THR A 60 -2.15 -3.19 8.99
C THR A 60 -0.87 -3.44 8.21
N LEU A 61 -0.01 -4.32 8.72
CA LEU A 61 1.27 -4.65 8.11
C LEU A 61 1.31 -6.11 7.67
N TYR A 62 1.88 -6.35 6.48
CA TYR A 62 2.37 -7.67 6.14
C TYR A 62 3.67 -7.92 6.89
N THR A 63 3.79 -9.09 7.51
CA THR A 63 5.07 -9.59 8.02
C THR A 63 5.96 -10.04 6.87
N LYS A 64 7.26 -10.15 7.14
CA LYS A 64 8.23 -10.70 6.20
C LYS A 64 7.83 -12.10 5.72
N ALA A 65 7.32 -12.93 6.62
CA ALA A 65 6.88 -14.28 6.30
C ALA A 65 5.63 -14.30 5.39
N GLU A 66 4.66 -13.42 5.64
CA GLU A 66 3.46 -13.29 4.80
C GLU A 66 3.81 -12.82 3.38
N LEU A 67 4.65 -11.78 3.24
CA LEU A 67 5.08 -11.33 1.91
C LEU A 67 5.92 -12.38 1.19
N ALA A 68 6.81 -13.07 1.88
CA ALA A 68 7.60 -14.16 1.29
C ALA A 68 6.70 -15.29 0.78
N ALA A 69 5.65 -15.65 1.52
CA ALA A 69 4.70 -16.68 1.10
C ALA A 69 3.92 -16.26 -0.15
N ILE A 70 3.43 -15.01 -0.21
CA ILE A 70 2.76 -14.47 -1.40
C ILE A 70 3.72 -14.45 -2.59
N HIS A 71 4.94 -13.95 -2.40
CA HIS A 71 5.96 -13.90 -3.44
C HIS A 71 6.32 -15.29 -3.98
N ALA A 72 6.41 -16.31 -3.11
CA ALA A 72 6.64 -17.69 -3.52
C ALA A 72 5.52 -18.22 -4.44
N VAL A 73 4.25 -17.90 -4.16
CA VAL A 73 3.14 -18.23 -5.05
C VAL A 73 3.29 -17.50 -6.38
N CYS A 74 3.61 -16.21 -6.36
CA CYS A 74 3.84 -15.42 -7.56
C CYS A 74 4.94 -15.99 -8.44
N GLN A 75 6.09 -16.33 -7.85
CA GLN A 75 7.20 -16.94 -8.56
C GLN A 75 6.84 -18.31 -9.17
N LYS A 76 6.14 -19.17 -8.42
CA LYS A 76 5.66 -20.47 -8.92
C LYS A 76 4.73 -20.34 -10.12
N ARG A 77 3.97 -19.23 -10.18
CA ARG A 77 2.99 -18.94 -11.23
C ARG A 77 3.52 -18.01 -12.33
N GLU A 78 4.78 -17.57 -12.23
CA GLU A 78 5.43 -16.65 -13.17
C GLU A 78 4.68 -15.32 -13.35
N ILE A 79 4.04 -14.83 -12.28
CA ILE A 79 3.36 -13.53 -12.23
C ILE A 79 4.08 -12.60 -11.25
N PRO A 80 4.31 -11.31 -11.59
CA PRO A 80 5.01 -10.39 -10.71
C PRO A 80 4.17 -9.98 -9.50
N LEU A 81 4.84 -9.81 -8.37
CA LEU A 81 4.29 -9.17 -7.17
C LEU A 81 4.64 -7.69 -7.16
N PHE A 82 3.63 -6.86 -7.15
CA PHE A 82 3.74 -5.41 -7.00
C PHE A 82 3.33 -5.00 -5.59
N VAL A 83 4.18 -4.23 -4.90
CA VAL A 83 3.88 -3.68 -3.57
C VAL A 83 3.66 -2.17 -3.67
N ASP A 84 2.44 -1.74 -3.37
CA ASP A 84 2.09 -0.34 -3.22
C ASP A 84 2.68 0.21 -1.92
N GLY A 85 3.65 1.09 -2.04
CA GLY A 85 4.33 1.75 -0.93
C GLY A 85 3.91 3.20 -0.72
N ALA A 86 2.66 3.59 -1.03
CA ALA A 86 2.17 4.96 -0.84
C ALA A 86 2.37 5.48 0.59
N ARG A 87 2.38 4.58 1.57
CA ARG A 87 2.61 4.86 2.99
C ARG A 87 3.81 4.09 3.55
N LEU A 88 4.78 3.79 2.69
CA LEU A 88 5.92 2.94 3.05
C LEU A 88 6.77 3.53 4.19
N ALA A 89 6.95 4.86 4.24
CA ALA A 89 7.68 5.50 5.34
C ALA A 89 7.08 5.15 6.71
N TYR A 90 5.77 5.13 6.80
CA TYR A 90 5.04 4.82 8.04
C TYR A 90 5.06 3.32 8.36
N ALA A 91 4.95 2.49 7.33
CA ALA A 91 5.07 1.04 7.51
C ALA A 91 6.44 0.65 8.05
N LEU A 92 7.53 1.16 7.44
CA LEU A 92 8.90 0.85 7.85
C LEU A 92 9.30 1.45 9.21
N ALA A 93 8.56 2.46 9.68
CA ALA A 93 8.81 3.11 10.97
C ALA A 93 7.99 2.53 12.12
N ALA A 94 7.03 1.66 11.85
CA ALA A 94 6.23 1.01 12.88
C ALA A 94 7.08 -0.05 13.63
N ASP A 95 6.94 -0.11 14.95
CA ASP A 95 7.71 -1.03 15.81
C ASP A 95 7.46 -2.51 15.46
N GLU A 96 6.26 -2.82 14.97
CA GLU A 96 5.85 -4.17 14.55
C GLU A 96 6.33 -4.56 13.14
N CYS A 97 6.96 -3.63 12.41
CA CYS A 97 7.48 -3.92 11.07
C CYS A 97 8.78 -4.74 11.18
N ASP A 98 8.76 -5.95 10.63
CA ASP A 98 9.91 -6.86 10.57
C ASP A 98 10.64 -6.85 9.22
N ILE A 99 10.35 -5.83 8.38
CA ILE A 99 10.88 -5.70 7.01
C ILE A 99 11.68 -4.40 6.91
N THR A 100 12.90 -4.50 6.40
CA THR A 100 13.69 -3.35 5.98
C THR A 100 13.51 -3.06 4.49
N LEU A 101 13.85 -1.84 4.05
CA LEU A 101 13.74 -1.48 2.64
C LEU A 101 14.56 -2.38 1.70
N PRO A 102 15.81 -2.79 2.02
CA PRO A 102 16.53 -3.78 1.22
C PRO A 102 15.90 -5.17 1.21
N GLU A 103 15.25 -5.59 2.29
CA GLU A 103 14.54 -6.87 2.34
C GLU A 103 13.24 -6.83 1.53
N LEU A 104 12.53 -5.70 1.52
CA LEU A 104 11.36 -5.52 0.67
C LEU A 104 11.70 -5.76 -0.80
N ALA A 105 12.86 -5.27 -1.26
CA ALA A 105 13.34 -5.50 -2.63
C ALA A 105 13.65 -6.98 -2.95
N GLN A 106 13.74 -7.85 -1.95
CA GLN A 106 13.90 -9.30 -2.12
C GLN A 106 12.56 -10.05 -2.02
N LEU A 107 11.52 -9.39 -1.53
CA LEU A 107 10.21 -9.97 -1.27
C LEU A 107 9.16 -9.59 -2.33
N CYS A 108 9.53 -8.85 -3.36
CA CYS A 108 8.63 -8.47 -4.45
C CYS A 108 9.42 -8.21 -5.74
N ASP A 109 8.70 -8.07 -6.84
CA ASP A 109 9.29 -7.81 -8.16
C ASP A 109 9.31 -6.32 -8.48
N VAL A 110 8.32 -5.59 -8.01
CA VAL A 110 8.20 -4.14 -8.17
C VAL A 110 7.58 -3.56 -6.92
N PHE A 111 8.07 -2.43 -6.47
CA PHE A 111 7.38 -1.62 -5.48
C PHE A 111 7.57 -0.13 -5.78
N TYR A 112 6.75 0.71 -5.21
CA TYR A 112 7.05 2.13 -5.22
C TYR A 112 7.23 2.69 -3.80
N ILE A 113 8.07 3.72 -3.73
CA ILE A 113 8.35 4.47 -2.51
C ILE A 113 7.48 5.71 -2.56
N GLY A 114 6.49 5.78 -1.67
CA GLY A 114 5.61 6.93 -1.55
C GLY A 114 6.36 8.17 -1.11
N GLY A 115 6.25 9.26 -1.87
CA GLY A 115 6.86 10.54 -1.55
C GLY A 115 5.85 11.59 -1.09
N THR A 116 4.71 11.66 -1.76
CA THR A 116 3.73 12.75 -1.56
C THR A 116 3.06 12.77 -0.19
N LYS A 117 2.97 11.63 0.49
CA LYS A 117 2.43 11.53 1.86
C LYS A 117 3.47 11.80 2.94
N CYS A 118 4.76 11.87 2.59
CA CYS A 118 5.87 12.07 3.53
C CYS A 118 6.80 13.24 3.16
N GLY A 119 6.24 14.30 2.55
CA GLY A 119 6.93 15.58 2.37
C GLY A 119 7.38 15.92 0.96
N ALA A 120 7.33 15.01 -0.01
CA ALA A 120 7.55 15.36 -1.41
C ALA A 120 6.38 16.20 -1.96
N LEU A 121 6.67 17.18 -2.79
CA LEU A 121 5.66 18.01 -3.45
C LEU A 121 4.90 17.24 -4.53
N CYS A 122 5.58 16.30 -5.18
CA CYS A 122 5.00 15.48 -6.24
C CYS A 122 5.85 14.24 -6.50
N GLY A 123 5.24 13.22 -7.10
CA GLY A 123 5.89 12.02 -7.62
C GLY A 123 6.16 10.94 -6.60
N GLU A 124 6.39 9.76 -7.15
CA GLU A 124 6.71 8.54 -6.44
C GLU A 124 7.94 7.89 -7.10
N ALA A 125 8.73 7.13 -6.35
CA ALA A 125 9.87 6.41 -6.91
C ALA A 125 9.50 4.94 -7.14
N VAL A 126 9.41 4.50 -8.39
CA VAL A 126 9.16 3.10 -8.73
C VAL A 126 10.47 2.33 -8.76
N VAL A 127 10.53 1.25 -8.01
CA VAL A 127 11.70 0.36 -7.90
C VAL A 127 11.38 -0.97 -8.55
N PHE A 128 12.14 -1.33 -9.58
CA PHE A 128 12.10 -2.63 -10.21
C PHE A 128 13.19 -3.51 -9.60
N CYS A 129 12.81 -4.65 -9.04
CA CYS A 129 13.72 -5.56 -8.35
C CYS A 129 14.28 -6.61 -9.33
N GLY A 130 15.57 -6.88 -9.24
CA GLY A 130 16.20 -7.87 -10.10
C GLY A 130 16.10 -7.54 -11.60
N MET A 131 15.59 -8.48 -12.39
CA MET A 131 15.48 -8.37 -13.85
C MET A 131 14.07 -7.96 -14.34
N HIS A 132 13.20 -7.49 -13.46
CA HIS A 132 11.80 -7.20 -13.77
C HIS A 132 11.57 -5.81 -14.37
N ALA A 133 12.62 -5.00 -14.57
CA ALA A 133 12.48 -3.73 -15.26
C ALA A 133 12.02 -3.94 -16.72
N PRO A 134 10.96 -3.25 -17.17
CA PRO A 134 10.48 -3.40 -18.53
C PRO A 134 11.55 -2.94 -19.53
N ALA A 135 11.69 -3.67 -20.62
CA ALA A 135 12.49 -3.22 -21.73
C ALA A 135 11.87 -1.96 -22.34
N HIS A 136 12.53 -0.87 -22.49
CA HIS A 136 12.02 0.37 -23.05
C HIS A 136 10.91 1.06 -22.22
N PRO A 137 11.16 1.43 -20.94
CA PRO A 137 10.15 2.06 -20.11
C PRO A 137 9.78 3.47 -20.59
N ILE A 138 10.72 4.23 -21.15
CA ILE A 138 10.53 5.63 -21.55
C ILE A 138 9.40 5.85 -22.57
N PRO A 139 9.26 5.06 -23.66
CA PRO A 139 8.13 5.18 -24.55
C PRO A 139 6.78 4.98 -23.84
N ARG A 140 6.68 4.03 -22.94
CA ARG A 140 5.44 3.76 -22.16
C ARG A 140 5.10 4.91 -21.23
N ILE A 141 6.08 5.42 -20.48
CA ILE A 141 5.94 6.58 -19.60
C ILE A 141 5.48 7.80 -20.41
N LYS A 142 6.08 8.02 -21.58
CA LYS A 142 5.74 9.13 -22.45
C LYS A 142 4.32 9.01 -23.05
N GLN A 143 3.90 7.83 -23.46
CA GLN A 143 2.56 7.57 -23.98
C GLN A 143 1.46 7.88 -22.96
N HIS A 144 1.73 7.62 -21.67
CA HIS A 144 0.83 7.93 -20.56
C HIS A 144 0.97 9.37 -20.04
N GLY A 145 1.75 10.23 -20.70
CA GLY A 145 1.91 11.63 -20.30
C GLY A 145 2.76 11.85 -19.03
N ALA A 146 3.41 10.79 -18.51
CA ALA A 146 4.14 10.83 -17.26
C ALA A 146 5.64 11.18 -17.40
N LEU A 147 6.13 11.43 -18.62
CA LEU A 147 7.50 11.86 -18.84
C LEU A 147 7.61 13.38 -18.67
N LEU A 148 8.08 13.80 -17.52
CA LEU A 148 8.28 15.22 -17.21
C LEU A 148 9.55 15.76 -17.89
N ALA A 149 9.43 16.91 -18.57
CA ALA A 149 10.58 17.61 -19.15
C ALA A 149 11.62 18.05 -18.11
N LYS A 150 11.19 18.22 -16.87
CA LYS A 150 11.98 18.58 -15.70
C LYS A 150 11.93 17.49 -14.61
N GLY A 151 12.02 16.23 -15.00
CA GLY A 151 11.97 15.07 -14.08
C GLY A 151 13.01 15.11 -12.97
N ARG A 152 14.09 15.86 -13.14
CA ARG A 152 15.05 16.15 -12.09
C ARG A 152 14.41 16.72 -10.82
N LEU A 153 13.32 17.47 -10.91
CA LEU A 153 12.60 18.00 -9.74
C LEU A 153 12.07 16.88 -8.84
N THR A 154 11.62 15.78 -9.41
CA THR A 154 11.22 14.60 -8.65
C THR A 154 12.44 13.92 -8.01
N GLY A 155 13.53 13.73 -8.77
CA GLY A 155 14.76 13.10 -8.28
C GLY A 155 15.39 13.84 -7.08
N VAL A 156 15.45 15.17 -7.11
CA VAL A 156 16.03 15.98 -6.00
C VAL A 156 15.21 15.84 -4.71
N GLN A 157 13.89 15.65 -4.81
CA GLN A 157 13.04 15.43 -3.64
C GLN A 157 13.38 14.09 -2.97
N PHE A 158 13.55 13.03 -3.77
CA PHE A 158 13.96 11.73 -3.23
C PHE A 158 15.40 11.74 -2.71
N GLU A 159 16.31 12.45 -3.36
CA GLU A 159 17.66 12.69 -2.84
C GLU A 159 17.58 13.33 -1.44
N ALA A 160 16.80 14.41 -1.29
CA ALA A 160 16.60 15.07 0.00
C ALA A 160 15.96 14.16 1.04
N LEU A 161 14.91 13.41 0.68
CA LEU A 161 14.22 12.48 1.60
C LEU A 161 15.14 11.37 2.10
N PHE A 162 16.07 10.88 1.27
CA PHE A 162 16.97 9.80 1.68
C PHE A 162 18.31 10.31 2.24
N THR A 163 18.57 11.63 2.18
CA THR A 163 19.73 12.23 2.85
C THR A 163 19.53 12.16 4.36
N ASP A 164 20.57 11.72 5.06
CA ASP A 164 20.62 11.58 6.52
C ASP A 164 19.43 10.81 7.14
N GLY A 165 18.76 9.99 6.35
CA GLY A 165 17.66 9.15 6.80
C GLY A 165 16.34 9.89 7.05
N LEU A 166 16.16 11.09 6.51
CA LEU A 166 14.97 11.93 6.72
C LEU A 166 13.66 11.21 6.43
N TYR A 167 13.60 10.36 5.39
CA TYR A 167 12.43 9.56 5.04
C TYR A 167 11.92 8.71 6.21
N PHE A 168 12.84 8.05 6.91
CA PHE A 168 12.53 7.19 8.06
C PHE A 168 12.21 8.02 9.31
N GLU A 169 12.86 9.18 9.47
CA GLU A 169 12.57 10.12 10.56
C GLU A 169 11.14 10.68 10.48
N ILE A 170 10.72 11.09 9.28
CA ILE A 170 9.34 11.54 9.03
C ILE A 170 8.34 10.42 9.38
N GLY A 171 8.63 9.19 8.96
CA GLY A 171 7.83 8.02 9.30
C GLY A 171 7.69 7.85 10.81
N ARG A 172 8.80 7.85 11.54
CA ARG A 172 8.83 7.68 13.00
C ARG A 172 8.03 8.75 13.73
N GLN A 173 8.22 10.02 13.39
CA GLN A 173 7.47 11.12 14.00
C GLN A 173 5.95 10.97 13.80
N ALA A 174 5.52 10.53 12.61
CA ALA A 174 4.11 10.30 12.34
C ALA A 174 3.55 9.12 13.16
N ILE A 175 4.32 8.04 13.35
CA ILE A 175 3.93 6.91 14.18
C ILE A 175 3.82 7.34 15.66
N GLU A 176 4.78 8.04 16.19
CA GLU A 176 4.77 8.54 17.57
C GLU A 176 3.53 9.42 17.83
N THR A 177 3.20 10.30 16.89
CA THR A 177 2.02 11.17 16.97
C THR A 177 0.72 10.37 16.91
N ALA A 178 0.63 9.39 16.00
CA ALA A 178 -0.54 8.51 15.88
C ALA A 178 -0.74 7.67 17.15
N GLN A 179 0.33 7.15 17.73
CA GLN A 179 0.28 6.38 18.98
C GLN A 179 -0.15 7.26 20.17
N ALA A 180 0.29 8.54 20.19
CA ALA A 180 -0.17 9.48 21.22
C ALA A 180 -1.68 9.75 21.10
N LEU A 181 -2.19 9.97 19.89
CA LEU A 181 -3.62 10.13 19.63
C LEU A 181 -4.40 8.87 20.03
N ARG A 182 -3.93 7.69 19.64
CA ARG A 182 -4.55 6.40 19.97
C ARG A 182 -4.71 6.23 21.48
N ARG A 183 -3.66 6.52 22.27
CA ARG A 183 -3.72 6.45 23.74
C ARG A 183 -4.82 7.35 24.31
N VAL A 184 -4.90 8.60 23.86
CA VAL A 184 -5.92 9.54 24.33
C VAL A 184 -7.34 9.07 23.99
N LEU A 185 -7.53 8.49 22.82
CA LEU A 185 -8.85 7.97 22.40
C LEU A 185 -9.25 6.74 23.22
N HIS A 186 -8.30 5.82 23.51
CA HIS A 186 -8.53 4.68 24.40
C HIS A 186 -8.88 5.12 25.83
N GLU A 187 -8.14 6.08 26.39
CA GLU A 187 -8.41 6.64 27.72
C GLU A 187 -9.81 7.27 27.83
N ARG A 188 -10.34 7.72 26.71
CA ARG A 188 -11.71 8.26 26.60
C ARG A 188 -12.78 7.23 26.27
N GLY A 189 -12.38 5.96 26.10
CA GLY A 189 -13.29 4.83 25.86
C GLY A 189 -13.79 4.67 24.41
N TYR A 190 -13.16 5.35 23.44
CA TYR A 190 -13.49 5.14 22.04
C TYR A 190 -13.00 3.77 21.56
N GLN A 191 -13.82 3.14 20.72
CA GLN A 191 -13.49 1.85 20.08
C GLN A 191 -12.81 2.08 18.74
N PHE A 192 -11.91 1.16 18.39
CA PHE A 192 -11.27 1.13 17.09
C PHE A 192 -11.84 -0.01 16.25
N PHE A 193 -11.97 0.22 14.96
CA PHE A 193 -12.34 -0.84 14.00
C PHE A 193 -11.27 -1.92 13.95
N LEU A 194 -10.00 -1.49 13.88
CA LEU A 194 -8.80 -2.33 13.99
C LEU A 194 -7.73 -1.61 14.81
N GLU A 195 -7.02 -2.36 15.62
CA GLU A 195 -5.80 -1.88 16.25
C GLU A 195 -4.64 -1.97 15.26
N THR A 196 -4.13 -0.81 14.85
CA THR A 196 -3.10 -0.75 13.82
C THR A 196 -1.82 -0.10 14.32
N PRO A 197 -0.64 -0.59 13.91
CA PRO A 197 0.63 -0.05 14.34
C PRO A 197 1.05 1.21 13.56
N THR A 198 0.35 1.55 12.49
CA THR A 198 0.73 2.65 11.59
C THR A 198 0.03 3.96 11.93
N ASN A 199 0.25 4.98 11.10
CA ASN A 199 -0.37 6.29 11.26
C ASN A 199 -1.85 6.35 10.87
N GLN A 200 -2.42 5.28 10.31
CA GLN A 200 -3.84 5.18 10.00
C GLN A 200 -4.59 4.61 11.20
N GLN A 201 -5.51 5.40 11.76
CA GLN A 201 -6.29 5.04 12.94
C GLN A 201 -7.78 5.14 12.59
N PHE A 202 -8.48 4.01 12.65
CA PHE A 202 -9.92 3.91 12.33
C PHE A 202 -10.73 3.81 13.61
N VAL A 203 -11.32 4.92 14.00
CA VAL A 203 -12.08 5.05 15.25
C VAL A 203 -13.58 4.97 14.94
N ILE A 204 -14.30 4.18 15.73
CA ILE A 204 -15.77 4.11 15.66
C ILE A 204 -16.31 5.26 16.48
N LEU A 205 -16.99 6.20 15.83
CA LEU A 205 -17.51 7.41 16.46
C LEU A 205 -19.04 7.47 16.34
N PRO A 206 -19.76 7.76 17.43
CA PRO A 206 -21.15 8.18 17.31
C PRO A 206 -21.30 9.40 16.40
N ASN A 207 -22.37 9.48 15.64
CA ASN A 207 -22.61 10.60 14.71
C ASN A 207 -22.56 11.97 15.38
N GLU A 208 -23.02 12.08 16.62
CA GLU A 208 -22.97 13.31 17.41
C GLU A 208 -21.53 13.73 17.74
N ASP A 209 -20.69 12.78 18.16
CA ASP A 209 -19.29 13.04 18.47
C ASP A 209 -18.51 13.40 17.20
N MET A 210 -18.80 12.73 16.09
CA MET A 210 -18.20 13.06 14.80
C MET A 210 -18.53 14.50 14.38
N ALA A 211 -19.80 14.94 14.56
CA ALA A 211 -20.20 16.30 14.26
C ALA A 211 -19.45 17.33 15.12
N ARG A 212 -19.33 17.07 16.42
CA ARG A 212 -18.61 17.94 17.37
C ARG A 212 -17.11 18.01 17.08
N ILE A 213 -16.47 16.88 16.76
CA ILE A 213 -15.04 16.85 16.46
C ILE A 213 -14.76 17.65 15.18
N ARG A 214 -15.62 17.56 14.17
CA ARG A 214 -15.46 18.31 12.91
C ARG A 214 -15.49 19.83 13.06
N GLU A 215 -16.03 20.35 14.13
CA GLU A 215 -15.97 21.80 14.44
C GLU A 215 -14.53 22.24 14.79
N HIS A 216 -13.67 21.32 15.23
CA HIS A 216 -12.34 21.60 15.76
C HIS A 216 -11.20 20.89 15.04
N ALA A 217 -11.48 19.79 14.34
CA ALA A 217 -10.48 18.97 13.65
C ALA A 217 -11.02 18.43 12.33
N ALA A 218 -10.14 18.33 11.33
CA ALA A 218 -10.46 17.64 10.10
C ALA A 218 -10.33 16.12 10.33
N ILE A 219 -11.46 15.42 10.22
CA ILE A 219 -11.52 13.97 10.23
C ILE A 219 -12.18 13.48 8.96
N GLU A 220 -11.64 12.40 8.40
CA GLU A 220 -12.18 11.78 7.21
C GLU A 220 -13.24 10.74 7.59
N TYR A 221 -14.37 10.75 6.88
CA TYR A 221 -15.36 9.69 6.98
C TYR A 221 -14.93 8.54 6.08
N TRP A 222 -14.77 7.35 6.64
CA TRP A 222 -14.42 6.17 5.89
C TRP A 222 -15.67 5.42 5.43
N GLU A 223 -16.39 4.84 6.36
CA GLU A 223 -17.64 4.13 6.08
C GLU A 223 -18.54 4.09 7.32
N LYS A 224 -19.79 3.70 7.13
CA LYS A 224 -20.71 3.47 8.23
C LYS A 224 -20.44 2.11 8.85
N TYR A 225 -20.27 2.08 10.18
CA TYR A 225 -19.94 0.83 10.89
C TYR A 225 -21.17 -0.03 11.14
N ASP A 226 -22.29 0.59 11.53
CA ASP A 226 -23.57 -0.08 11.76
C ASP A 226 -24.76 0.82 11.38
N GLU A 227 -25.98 0.35 11.62
CA GLU A 227 -27.20 1.08 11.24
C GLU A 227 -27.69 2.09 12.28
N THR A 228 -27.02 2.22 13.45
CA THR A 228 -27.45 3.09 14.55
C THR A 228 -26.79 4.46 14.54
#